data_f9d06711c0c7ac7ab6c23b514a7f28cd
#
_entry.id   f9d06711c0c7ac7ab6c23b514a7f28cd
#
_cell.length_a   1.000
_cell.length_b   1.000
_cell.length_c   1.000
_cell.angle_alpha   90.00
_cell.angle_beta   90.00
_cell.angle_gamma   90.00
#
_symmetry.space_group_name_H-M   'P 1'
#
loop_
_entity.id
_entity.type
_entity.pdbx_description
1 polymer ?
#
loop_
_entity_poly.entity_id
_entity_poly.type
_entity_poly.pdbx_seq_one_letter_code
_entity_poly.pdbx_strand_id
1 'polypeptide(L)'
;HFNVPQWLKFLKMGDKNLLKAFEFHYAYLRTYDMKVNPVYAFYFDNQNDFEFLNESLKDGVRLFQETFKRNPTVFNPPNGMFHNMFYKQLAESGIQSVNTKHFRLQPDTRGGITRKHFRFGQVSDEGIIHFVSNCAFEPASWDYKGIGKTLKQVEVAFNCGKPALINTHRVNFIGSRNKSVSN
;
A
#
# COMPACT_ATOMS: atom_id res chain seq x y z
N HIS A 1 3.60 6.88 -5.93
CA HIS A 1 3.73 5.57 -5.28
C HIS A 1 4.95 4.79 -5.78
N PHE A 2 6.10 5.46 -5.88
CA PHE A 2 7.29 4.89 -6.49
C PHE A 2 8.52 5.33 -5.70
N ASN A 3 9.39 4.40 -5.32
CA ASN A 3 10.65 4.71 -4.65
C ASN A 3 11.70 5.09 -5.70
N VAL A 4 11.70 6.35 -6.10
CA VAL A 4 12.61 6.87 -7.14
C VAL A 4 14.08 6.73 -6.76
N PRO A 5 14.52 7.05 -5.53
CA PRO A 5 15.90 6.85 -5.12
C PRO A 5 16.37 5.41 -5.29
N GLN A 6 15.57 4.44 -4.83
CA GLN A 6 15.89 3.03 -4.96
C GLN A 6 15.90 2.60 -6.44
N TRP A 7 14.95 3.05 -7.23
CA TRP A 7 14.87 2.77 -8.65
C TRP A 7 16.12 3.25 -9.40
N LEU A 8 16.56 4.48 -9.13
CA LEU A 8 17.79 5.03 -9.70
C LEU A 8 19.03 4.26 -9.23
N LYS A 9 19.09 3.86 -7.96
CA LYS A 9 20.17 3.02 -7.42
C LYS A 9 20.32 1.73 -8.22
N PHE A 10 19.22 0.99 -8.43
CA PHE A 10 19.24 -0.27 -9.17
C PHE A 10 19.53 -0.09 -10.66
N LEU A 11 19.05 0.97 -11.30
CA LEU A 11 19.43 1.31 -12.67
C LEU A 11 20.95 1.53 -12.79
N LYS A 12 21.53 2.31 -11.89
CA LYS A 12 22.98 2.58 -11.84
C LYS A 12 23.81 1.31 -11.58
N MET A 13 23.25 0.36 -10.84
CA MET A 13 23.88 -0.95 -10.59
C MET A 13 23.72 -1.92 -11.76
N GLY A 14 23.04 -1.55 -12.82
CA GLY A 14 22.84 -2.38 -14.00
C GLY A 14 21.84 -3.52 -13.81
N ASP A 15 20.79 -3.33 -12.97
CA ASP A 15 19.75 -4.35 -12.81
C ASP A 15 19.09 -4.67 -14.15
N LYS A 16 19.23 -5.92 -14.60
CA LYS A 16 18.81 -6.36 -15.95
C LYS A 16 17.30 -6.22 -16.18
N ASN A 17 16.48 -6.42 -15.15
CA ASN A 17 15.04 -6.32 -15.29
C ASN A 17 14.58 -4.86 -15.39
N LEU A 18 15.22 -3.96 -14.64
CA LEU A 18 14.95 -2.53 -14.74
C LEU A 18 15.45 -1.95 -16.06
N LEU A 19 16.65 -2.32 -16.51
CA LEU A 19 17.17 -1.90 -17.83
C LEU A 19 16.25 -2.36 -18.95
N LYS A 20 15.83 -3.63 -18.93
CA LYS A 20 14.87 -4.17 -19.89
C LYS A 20 13.51 -3.46 -19.85
N ALA A 21 13.01 -3.15 -18.66
CA ALA A 21 11.77 -2.37 -18.53
C ALA A 21 11.93 -0.99 -19.17
N PHE A 22 13.05 -0.33 -18.94
CA PHE A 22 13.35 0.99 -19.47
C PHE A 22 13.41 0.99 -21.02
N GLU A 23 14.04 -0.03 -21.62
CA GLU A 23 14.06 -0.23 -23.08
C GLU A 23 12.64 -0.31 -23.69
N PHE A 24 11.71 -0.91 -22.98
CA PHE A 24 10.30 -1.01 -23.37
C PHE A 24 9.41 0.15 -22.90
N HIS A 25 10.00 1.25 -22.40
CA HIS A 25 9.29 2.41 -21.87
C HIS A 25 8.38 2.10 -20.67
N TYR A 26 8.69 1.06 -19.90
CA TYR A 26 8.05 0.75 -18.64
C TYR A 26 8.89 1.26 -17.46
N ALA A 27 8.23 1.75 -16.42
CA ALA A 27 8.92 2.19 -15.21
C ALA A 27 9.62 1.01 -14.48
N TYR A 28 9.01 -0.18 -14.51
CA TYR A 28 9.62 -1.42 -14.03
C TYR A 28 8.86 -2.65 -14.52
N LEU A 29 9.53 -3.81 -14.53
CA LEU A 29 8.89 -5.12 -14.64
C LEU A 29 8.78 -5.73 -13.23
N ARG A 30 7.64 -6.36 -12.94
CA ARG A 30 7.46 -7.04 -11.66
C ARG A 30 8.53 -8.12 -11.49
N THR A 31 9.36 -7.98 -10.48
CA THR A 31 10.36 -8.98 -10.10
C THR A 31 9.86 -9.78 -8.88
N TYR A 32 10.30 -11.01 -8.74
CA TYR A 32 10.04 -11.80 -7.53
C TYR A 32 10.99 -11.45 -6.39
N ASP A 33 12.05 -10.70 -6.67
CA ASP A 33 12.96 -10.19 -5.65
C ASP A 33 12.32 -9.01 -4.93
N MET A 34 11.95 -9.23 -3.66
CA MET A 34 11.34 -8.20 -2.82
C MET A 34 12.27 -7.04 -2.48
N LYS A 35 13.60 -7.24 -2.59
CA LYS A 35 14.59 -6.17 -2.36
C LYS A 35 14.64 -5.16 -3.51
N VAL A 36 14.19 -5.56 -4.70
CA VAL A 36 14.22 -4.76 -5.93
C VAL A 36 12.79 -4.52 -6.42
N ASN A 37 11.98 -3.85 -5.63
CA ASN A 37 10.64 -3.51 -6.05
C ASN A 37 10.39 -2.00 -5.88
N PRO A 38 10.62 -1.19 -6.93
CA PRO A 38 10.51 0.26 -6.86
C PRO A 38 9.10 0.77 -6.56
N VAL A 39 8.06 -0.07 -6.63
CA VAL A 39 6.71 0.31 -6.20
C VAL A 39 6.54 0.32 -4.68
N TYR A 40 7.51 -0.17 -3.92
CA TYR A 40 7.50 -0.06 -2.46
C TYR A 40 7.99 1.33 -2.02
N ALA A 41 7.14 2.32 -2.15
CA ALA A 41 7.46 3.71 -1.88
C ALA A 41 8.02 3.96 -0.46
N PHE A 42 7.63 3.15 0.52
CA PHE A 42 8.08 3.22 1.92
C PHE A 42 9.10 2.13 2.29
N TYR A 43 9.81 1.57 1.30
CA TYR A 43 10.96 0.73 1.59
C TYR A 43 12.15 1.59 2.02
N PHE A 44 12.85 1.15 3.05
CA PHE A 44 14.13 1.70 3.50
C PHE A 44 15.01 0.56 4.02
N ASP A 45 16.31 0.74 3.95
CA ASP A 45 17.31 -0.22 4.44
C ASP A 45 18.36 0.42 5.37
N ASN A 46 18.20 1.71 5.66
CA ASN A 46 19.06 2.47 6.55
C ASN A 46 18.30 3.61 7.22
N GLN A 47 18.90 4.23 8.23
CA GLN A 47 18.29 5.30 9.01
C GLN A 47 18.03 6.57 8.20
N ASN A 48 18.93 6.95 7.30
CA ASN A 48 18.77 8.17 6.50
C ASN A 48 17.56 8.07 5.56
N ASP A 49 17.36 6.91 4.94
CA ASP A 49 16.18 6.66 4.09
C ASP A 49 14.89 6.70 4.91
N PHE A 50 14.90 6.15 6.12
CA PHE A 50 13.75 6.26 7.03
C PHE A 50 13.43 7.73 7.36
N GLU A 51 14.42 8.53 7.71
CA GLU A 51 14.25 9.96 8.02
C GLU A 51 13.72 10.74 6.81
N PHE A 52 14.27 10.50 5.63
CA PHE A 52 13.77 11.08 4.38
C PHE A 52 12.30 10.72 4.12
N LEU A 53 11.93 9.46 4.30
CA LEU A 53 10.54 9.02 4.11
C LEU A 53 9.60 9.62 5.16
N ASN A 54 10.08 9.78 6.39
CA ASN A 54 9.32 10.41 7.46
C ASN A 54 9.04 11.90 7.16
N GLU A 55 10.02 12.64 6.65
CA GLU A 55 9.80 14.01 6.18
C GLU A 55 8.88 14.06 4.95
N SER A 56 9.04 13.15 4.00
CA SER A 56 8.15 13.05 2.83
C SER A 56 6.69 12.79 3.23
N LEU A 57 6.46 12.11 4.35
CA LEU A 57 5.12 11.89 4.90
C LEU A 57 4.52 13.19 5.43
N LYS A 58 5.29 14.00 6.16
CA LYS A 58 4.88 15.34 6.61
C LYS A 58 4.52 16.24 5.42
N ASP A 59 5.37 16.27 4.40
CA ASP A 59 5.11 17.02 3.17
C ASP A 59 3.83 16.58 2.47
N GLY A 60 3.59 15.26 2.42
CA GLY A 60 2.35 14.70 1.87
C GLY A 60 1.10 15.16 2.62
N VAL A 61 1.16 15.21 3.96
CA VAL A 61 0.06 15.72 4.79
C VAL A 61 -0.16 17.22 4.53
N ARG A 62 0.92 18.01 4.52
CA ARG A 62 0.86 19.44 4.22
C ARG A 62 0.22 19.70 2.84
N LEU A 63 0.68 19.01 1.82
CA LEU A 63 0.13 19.13 0.46
C LEU A 63 -1.36 18.75 0.41
N PHE A 64 -1.77 17.72 1.15
CA PHE A 64 -3.18 17.34 1.26
C PHE A 64 -4.00 18.48 1.89
N GLN A 65 -3.52 19.09 2.98
CA GLN A 65 -4.19 20.20 3.66
C GLN A 65 -4.30 21.42 2.74
N GLU A 66 -3.23 21.77 2.04
CA GLU A 66 -3.20 22.88 1.07
C GLU A 66 -4.18 22.67 -0.08
N THR A 67 -4.30 21.43 -0.56
CA THR A 67 -5.15 21.07 -1.71
C THR A 67 -6.62 20.98 -1.33
N PHE A 68 -6.93 20.25 -0.25
CA PHE A 68 -8.31 19.91 0.12
C PHE A 68 -8.87 20.78 1.26
N LYS A 69 -8.08 21.68 1.82
CA LYS A 69 -8.46 22.58 2.93
C LYS A 69 -9.02 21.85 4.15
N ARG A 70 -8.56 20.63 4.39
CA ARG A 70 -8.94 19.78 5.53
C ARG A 70 -7.79 18.87 5.93
N ASN A 71 -7.80 18.38 7.17
CA ASN A 71 -6.83 17.41 7.64
C ASN A 71 -7.14 15.99 7.12
N PRO A 72 -6.15 15.23 6.67
CA PRO A 72 -6.32 13.81 6.42
C PRO A 72 -6.48 13.06 7.76
N THR A 73 -7.41 12.12 7.83
CA THR A 73 -7.63 11.29 9.03
C THR A 73 -7.34 9.81 8.78
N VAL A 74 -7.21 9.42 7.52
CA VAL A 74 -6.95 8.05 7.10
C VAL A 74 -5.70 8.00 6.23
N PHE A 75 -4.81 7.05 6.50
CA PHE A 75 -3.66 6.77 5.68
C PHE A 75 -3.77 5.38 5.04
N ASN A 76 -3.48 5.27 3.76
CA ASN A 76 -3.44 4.02 3.02
C ASN A 76 -2.00 3.76 2.54
N PRO A 77 -1.25 2.87 3.20
CA PRO A 77 0.13 2.57 2.80
C PRO A 77 0.19 2.02 1.37
N PRO A 78 1.02 2.60 0.50
CA PRO A 78 1.13 2.15 -0.88
C PRO A 78 1.73 0.74 -0.94
N ASN A 79 1.12 -0.11 -1.78
CA ASN A 79 1.61 -1.46 -2.14
C ASN A 79 1.92 -2.42 -0.97
N GLY A 80 1.39 -2.14 0.22
CA GLY A 80 1.50 -3.05 1.37
C GLY A 80 2.89 -3.12 2.03
N MET A 81 3.76 -2.14 1.78
CA MET A 81 5.06 -1.98 2.45
C MET A 81 5.04 -0.71 3.29
N PHE A 82 5.11 -0.85 4.62
CA PHE A 82 5.10 0.29 5.54
C PHE A 82 5.44 -0.16 6.96
N HIS A 83 6.36 0.51 7.63
CA HIS A 83 6.78 0.15 9.00
C HIS A 83 6.02 0.95 10.06
N ASN A 84 5.78 0.32 11.22
CA ASN A 84 5.13 0.98 12.36
C ASN A 84 5.92 2.16 12.94
N MET A 85 7.22 2.26 12.69
CA MET A 85 8.04 3.42 13.10
C MET A 85 7.46 4.75 12.60
N PHE A 86 6.69 4.76 11.52
CA PHE A 86 6.01 5.96 11.02
C PHE A 86 4.73 6.32 11.80
N TYR A 87 4.26 5.48 12.71
CA TYR A 87 2.96 5.71 13.38
C TYR A 87 2.98 6.95 14.27
N LYS A 88 4.09 7.21 14.95
CA LYS A 88 4.26 8.44 15.70
C LYS A 88 4.02 9.67 14.81
N GLN A 89 4.68 9.71 13.65
CA GLN A 89 4.52 10.81 12.70
C GLN A 89 3.09 10.89 12.12
N LEU A 90 2.45 9.75 11.84
CA LEU A 90 1.05 9.74 11.40
C LEU A 90 0.12 10.33 12.46
N ALA A 91 0.25 9.92 13.72
CA ALA A 91 -0.56 10.41 14.83
C ALA A 91 -0.36 11.92 15.06
N GLU A 92 0.89 12.38 15.08
CA GLU A 92 1.24 13.82 15.19
C GLU A 92 0.67 14.65 14.02
N SER A 93 0.48 14.03 12.85
CA SER A 93 -0.13 14.65 11.67
C SER A 93 -1.67 14.59 11.67
N GLY A 94 -2.30 14.06 12.72
CA GLY A 94 -3.76 13.95 12.85
C GLY A 94 -4.38 12.75 12.15
N ILE A 95 -3.57 11.81 11.65
CA ILE A 95 -4.04 10.53 11.10
C ILE A 95 -4.53 9.66 12.26
N GLN A 96 -5.76 9.18 12.16
CA GLN A 96 -6.42 8.38 13.19
C GLN A 96 -6.42 6.89 12.83
N SER A 97 -6.34 6.59 11.54
CA SER A 97 -6.44 5.21 11.09
C SER A 97 -5.58 4.89 9.87
N VAL A 98 -5.21 3.62 9.78
CA VAL A 98 -4.44 3.07 8.65
C VAL A 98 -5.24 1.94 8.02
N ASN A 99 -5.53 2.07 6.72
CA ASN A 99 -6.12 0.98 5.95
C ASN A 99 -5.01 0.00 5.52
N THR A 100 -5.23 -1.28 5.74
CA THR A 100 -4.21 -2.30 5.45
C THR A 100 -4.84 -3.64 5.06
N LYS A 101 -4.01 -4.57 4.60
CA LYS A 101 -4.35 -5.98 4.43
C LYS A 101 -4.12 -6.74 5.75
N HIS A 102 -4.52 -8.03 5.80
CA HIS A 102 -4.27 -8.90 6.95
C HIS A 102 -2.80 -8.96 7.37
N PHE A 103 -1.90 -8.73 6.44
CA PHE A 103 -0.48 -8.59 6.72
C PHE A 103 0.12 -7.46 5.89
N ARG A 104 1.21 -6.93 6.40
CA ARG A 104 2.01 -5.90 5.75
C ARG A 104 3.48 -6.24 5.88
N LEU A 105 4.24 -5.92 4.85
CA LEU A 105 5.70 -6.01 4.87
C LEU A 105 6.25 -4.77 5.57
N GLN A 106 7.19 -5.00 6.47
CA GLN A 106 7.88 -3.95 7.22
C GLN A 106 9.38 -4.04 6.95
N PRO A 107 9.96 -3.05 6.27
CA PRO A 107 11.41 -2.95 6.13
C PRO A 107 12.03 -2.49 7.45
N ASP A 108 13.30 -2.80 7.68
CA ASP A 108 14.05 -2.29 8.82
C ASP A 108 15.33 -1.55 8.36
N THR A 109 15.94 -0.81 9.29
CA THR A 109 17.15 -0.01 9.03
C THR A 109 18.41 -0.84 8.77
N ARG A 110 18.32 -2.18 8.79
CA ARG A 110 19.41 -3.12 8.52
C ARG A 110 19.19 -3.90 7.23
N GLY A 111 18.19 -3.50 6.42
CA GLY A 111 17.85 -4.14 5.15
C GLY A 111 17.05 -5.44 5.30
N GLY A 112 16.52 -5.70 6.49
CA GLY A 112 15.56 -6.80 6.72
C GLY A 112 14.16 -6.44 6.26
N ILE A 113 13.36 -7.48 6.00
CA ILE A 113 11.92 -7.33 5.75
C ILE A 113 11.19 -8.36 6.60
N THR A 114 10.28 -7.89 7.44
CA THR A 114 9.42 -8.73 8.26
C THR A 114 7.97 -8.66 7.79
N ARG A 115 7.20 -9.70 8.11
CA ARG A 115 5.75 -9.71 7.88
C ARG A 115 5.03 -9.51 9.20
N LYS A 116 4.24 -8.44 9.31
CA LYS A 116 3.41 -8.18 10.48
C LYS A 116 1.94 -8.39 10.15
N HIS A 117 1.23 -9.09 11.01
CA HIS A 117 -0.20 -9.33 10.90
C HIS A 117 -1.00 -8.29 11.68
N PHE A 118 -2.16 -7.94 11.15
CA PHE A 118 -3.07 -6.95 11.74
C PHE A 118 -4.48 -7.52 11.84
N ARG A 119 -5.19 -7.10 12.87
CA ARG A 119 -6.61 -7.41 13.06
C ARG A 119 -7.45 -6.16 12.84
N PHE A 120 -8.65 -6.35 12.35
CA PHE A 120 -9.61 -5.25 12.23
C PHE A 120 -9.89 -4.61 13.59
N GLY A 121 -9.78 -3.29 13.69
CA GLY A 121 -9.99 -2.55 14.93
C GLY A 121 -8.84 -2.63 15.93
N GLN A 122 -7.71 -3.27 15.58
CA GLN A 122 -6.52 -3.24 16.43
C GLN A 122 -6.01 -1.80 16.53
N VAL A 123 -5.67 -1.36 17.73
CA VAL A 123 -5.10 -0.03 17.99
C VAL A 123 -3.62 -0.18 18.27
N SER A 124 -2.79 0.70 17.72
CA SER A 124 -1.36 0.78 18.04
C SER A 124 -1.12 1.58 19.32
N ASP A 125 0.12 1.56 19.83
CA ASP A 125 0.52 2.33 21.01
C ASP A 125 0.36 3.85 20.80
N GLU A 126 0.44 4.33 19.54
CA GLU A 126 0.22 5.72 19.18
C GLU A 126 -1.26 6.08 18.93
N GLY A 127 -2.18 5.16 19.18
CA GLY A 127 -3.62 5.37 19.01
C GLY A 127 -4.13 5.16 17.58
N ILE A 128 -3.30 4.67 16.64
CA ILE A 128 -3.71 4.43 15.25
C ILE A 128 -4.57 3.17 15.15
N ILE A 129 -5.77 3.30 14.60
CA ILE A 129 -6.71 2.20 14.39
C ILE A 129 -6.42 1.51 13.05
N HIS A 130 -6.37 0.19 13.03
CA HIS A 130 -6.18 -0.59 11.82
C HIS A 130 -7.51 -1.01 11.20
N PHE A 131 -7.79 -0.52 10.01
CA PHE A 131 -8.87 -1.03 9.16
C PHE A 131 -8.31 -2.08 8.21
N VAL A 132 -8.68 -3.34 8.42
CA VAL A 132 -8.19 -4.45 7.63
C VAL A 132 -9.25 -4.84 6.60
N SER A 133 -8.93 -4.68 5.31
CA SER A 133 -9.81 -5.11 4.22
C SER A 133 -10.03 -6.62 4.28
N ASN A 134 -11.29 -7.04 4.38
CA ASN A 134 -11.71 -8.44 4.58
C ASN A 134 -12.56 -8.98 3.43
N CYS A 135 -12.95 -8.12 2.48
CA CYS A 135 -13.69 -8.50 1.28
C CYS A 135 -12.93 -8.02 0.04
N ALA A 136 -12.84 -8.86 -0.98
CA ALA A 136 -12.19 -8.53 -2.25
C ALA A 136 -13.21 -8.50 -3.38
N PHE A 137 -13.22 -7.39 -4.15
CA PHE A 137 -14.00 -7.26 -5.37
C PHE A 137 -13.08 -6.78 -6.50
N GLU A 138 -12.54 -7.73 -7.27
CA GLU A 138 -11.54 -7.48 -8.30
C GLU A 138 -11.90 -8.17 -9.64
N PRO A 139 -13.06 -7.84 -10.25
CA PRO A 139 -13.52 -8.50 -11.49
C PRO A 139 -12.51 -8.45 -12.65
N ALA A 140 -11.68 -7.41 -12.71
CA ALA A 140 -10.64 -7.27 -13.73
C ALA A 140 -9.40 -8.15 -13.46
N SER A 141 -9.31 -8.81 -12.32
CA SER A 141 -8.19 -9.71 -12.00
C SER A 141 -8.40 -11.08 -12.62
N TRP A 142 -7.34 -11.63 -13.21
CA TRP A 142 -7.36 -12.98 -13.83
C TRP A 142 -7.68 -14.12 -12.83
N ASP A 143 -7.42 -13.90 -11.55
CA ASP A 143 -7.66 -14.88 -10.48
C ASP A 143 -8.95 -14.61 -9.69
N TYR A 144 -9.80 -13.70 -10.16
CA TYR A 144 -11.07 -13.39 -9.50
C TYR A 144 -12.02 -14.61 -9.51
N LYS A 145 -12.49 -14.98 -8.34
CA LYS A 145 -13.32 -16.19 -8.14
C LYS A 145 -14.84 -15.92 -8.24
N GLY A 146 -15.21 -14.78 -8.80
CA GLY A 146 -16.60 -14.37 -9.02
C GLY A 146 -17.25 -13.67 -7.82
N ILE A 147 -18.41 -13.05 -8.10
CA ILE A 147 -19.16 -12.23 -7.12
C ILE A 147 -19.62 -13.07 -5.92
N GLY A 148 -19.93 -14.35 -6.10
CA GLY A 148 -20.34 -15.23 -5.02
C GLY A 148 -19.31 -15.34 -3.90
N LYS A 149 -18.00 -15.32 -4.22
CA LYS A 149 -16.94 -15.29 -3.21
C LYS A 149 -16.94 -13.97 -2.44
N THR A 150 -17.12 -12.83 -3.11
CA THR A 150 -17.20 -11.52 -2.46
C THR A 150 -18.40 -11.45 -1.52
N LEU A 151 -19.59 -11.89 -1.97
CA LEU A 151 -20.79 -11.92 -1.14
C LEU A 151 -20.62 -12.81 0.10
N LYS A 152 -20.01 -14.00 -0.07
CA LYS A 152 -19.71 -14.86 1.08
C LYS A 152 -18.75 -14.21 2.07
N GLN A 153 -17.75 -13.42 1.61
CA GLN A 153 -16.87 -12.68 2.50
C GLN A 153 -17.63 -11.58 3.28
N VAL A 154 -18.58 -10.90 2.62
CA VAL A 154 -19.45 -9.91 3.25
C VAL A 154 -20.32 -10.58 4.34
N GLU A 155 -20.96 -11.69 4.03
CA GLU A 155 -21.76 -12.48 4.96
C GLU A 155 -20.95 -12.92 6.18
N VAL A 156 -19.75 -13.48 5.96
CA VAL A 156 -18.84 -13.88 7.05
C VAL A 156 -18.44 -12.68 7.91
N ALA A 157 -18.15 -11.53 7.31
CA ALA A 157 -17.83 -10.33 8.08
C ALA A 157 -18.98 -9.95 9.01
N PHE A 158 -20.21 -9.91 8.54
CA PHE A 158 -21.39 -9.56 9.32
C PHE A 158 -21.70 -10.62 10.40
N ASN A 159 -21.58 -11.90 10.08
CA ASN A 159 -21.75 -12.98 11.06
C ASN A 159 -20.72 -12.92 12.20
N CYS A 160 -19.53 -12.34 11.92
CA CYS A 160 -18.51 -12.08 12.93
C CYS A 160 -18.69 -10.72 13.64
N GLY A 161 -19.78 -9.99 13.43
CA GLY A 161 -20.00 -8.65 13.99
C GLY A 161 -18.99 -7.61 13.51
N LYS A 162 -18.45 -7.78 12.29
CA LYS A 162 -17.47 -6.87 11.68
C LYS A 162 -18.03 -6.22 10.43
N PRO A 163 -17.66 -4.97 10.13
CA PRO A 163 -18.02 -4.37 8.85
C PRO A 163 -17.33 -5.09 7.69
N ALA A 164 -17.98 -5.14 6.54
CA ALA A 164 -17.40 -5.59 5.29
C ALA A 164 -16.58 -4.45 4.66
N LEU A 165 -15.26 -4.55 4.72
CA LEU A 165 -14.34 -3.58 4.12
C LEU A 165 -13.88 -4.09 2.76
N ILE A 166 -14.48 -3.56 1.69
CA ILE A 166 -14.24 -4.05 0.32
C ILE A 166 -12.96 -3.42 -0.23
N ASN A 167 -12.02 -4.26 -0.64
CA ASN A 167 -10.86 -3.84 -1.41
C ASN A 167 -11.13 -4.01 -2.90
N THR A 168 -11.00 -2.92 -3.65
CA THR A 168 -11.22 -2.93 -5.10
C THR A 168 -10.39 -1.83 -5.76
N HIS A 169 -10.07 -1.99 -7.03
CA HIS A 169 -9.36 -1.00 -7.82
C HIS A 169 -10.29 -0.34 -8.83
N ARG A 170 -10.02 0.93 -9.16
CA ARG A 170 -10.83 1.72 -10.10
C ARG A 170 -11.01 1.06 -11.47
N VAL A 171 -10.06 0.22 -11.91
CA VAL A 171 -10.14 -0.52 -13.17
C VAL A 171 -11.37 -1.42 -13.24
N ASN A 172 -11.92 -1.83 -12.09
CA ASN A 172 -13.13 -2.64 -12.00
C ASN A 172 -14.42 -1.87 -12.35
N PHE A 173 -14.34 -0.54 -12.46
CA PHE A 173 -15.49 0.35 -12.71
C PHE A 173 -15.33 1.19 -13.98
N ILE A 174 -14.13 1.19 -14.59
CA ILE A 174 -13.82 1.99 -15.78
C ILE A 174 -13.58 1.03 -16.94
N GLY A 175 -14.64 0.72 -17.67
CA GLY A 175 -14.65 -0.28 -18.76
C GLY A 175 -13.86 0.07 -20.02
N SER A 176 -13.20 1.25 -20.09
CA SER A 176 -12.54 1.72 -21.33
C SER A 176 -11.36 0.85 -21.78
N ARG A 177 -10.79 0.02 -20.92
CA ARG A 177 -9.64 -0.85 -21.26
C ARG A 177 -9.94 -2.35 -21.18
N ASN A 178 -11.05 -2.74 -20.59
CA ASN A 178 -11.45 -4.14 -20.50
C ASN A 178 -12.94 -4.28 -20.70
N LYS A 179 -13.33 -4.66 -21.93
CA LYS A 179 -14.74 -4.80 -22.34
C LYS A 179 -15.53 -5.82 -21.50
N SER A 180 -14.84 -6.77 -20.86
CA SER A 180 -15.49 -7.77 -19.99
C SER A 180 -15.97 -7.19 -18.64
N VAL A 181 -15.58 -5.98 -18.29
CA VAL A 181 -15.96 -5.29 -17.04
C VAL A 181 -17.07 -4.27 -17.27
N SER A 182 -17.38 -3.94 -18.53
CA SER A 182 -18.37 -2.90 -18.92
C SER A 182 -19.75 -3.44 -19.25
N ASN A 183 -20.00 -4.73 -19.08
CA ASN A 183 -21.31 -5.36 -19.32
C ASN A 183 -21.99 -5.76 -18.02
#